data_b5db33980ff3ff2ecb8d5e5fa7a648c4
#
_entry.id   b5db33980ff3ff2ecb8d5e5fa7a648c4
#
_cell.length_a   1.000
_cell.length_b   1.000
_cell.length_c   1.000
_cell.angle_alpha   90.00
_cell.angle_beta   90.00
_cell.angle_gamma   90.00
#
_symmetry.space_group_name_H-M   'P 1'
#
loop_
_entity.id
_entity.type
_entity.pdbx_description
1 polymer ?
#
loop_
_entity_poly.entity_id
_entity_poly.type
_entity_poly.pdbx_seq_one_letter_code
_entity_poly.pdbx_strand_id
1 'polypeptide(L)'
;MEHQVFEVLQGCLSEEPNTRMRAELALKQLEQNVEFSPAIANIALASEAGPAVRQAAIVQLRGYIGRHWSIGSAKYEQGPIPDQQLKCQVREKAFTLLTSDNRKLRTAAAATIASMARYDWPDEWPQLFSQLVELLHSGDRDQAHAAMCVFGEWVNSDLSGQHMEQIGTLLPQLKRIFVSSGDYSIETRTMAVRVFGDCIEIIANMSSVQNDFVATHAPPILEEWISPILATFGQPVSTEGSASDIPLKIECIKAI
;
A
#
# COMPACT_ATOMS: atom_id res chain seq x y z
N MET A 1 5.31 12.06 -25.29
CA MET A 1 5.79 11.44 -24.04
C MET A 1 5.30 9.99 -23.91
N GLU A 2 3.99 9.74 -23.86
CA GLU A 2 3.41 8.42 -23.58
C GLU A 2 3.88 7.32 -24.56
N HIS A 3 3.83 7.56 -25.86
CA HIS A 3 4.34 6.62 -26.87
C HIS A 3 5.83 6.28 -26.67
N GLN A 4 6.67 7.26 -26.37
CA GLN A 4 8.09 7.03 -26.12
C GLN A 4 8.31 6.18 -24.86
N VAL A 5 7.59 6.48 -23.76
CA VAL A 5 7.65 5.70 -22.52
C VAL A 5 7.20 4.27 -22.77
N PHE A 6 6.14 4.08 -23.55
CA PHE A 6 5.63 2.75 -23.91
C PHE A 6 6.66 1.91 -24.68
N GLU A 7 7.27 2.47 -25.73
CA GLU A 7 8.32 1.79 -26.51
C GLU A 7 9.52 1.42 -25.65
N VAL A 8 9.94 2.34 -24.78
CA VAL A 8 11.06 2.12 -23.88
C VAL A 8 10.72 1.03 -22.85
N LEU A 9 9.51 1.01 -22.29
CA LEU A 9 9.07 -0.05 -21.37
C LEU A 9 9.04 -1.42 -22.07
N GLN A 10 8.63 -1.50 -23.32
CA GLN A 10 8.72 -2.75 -24.10
C GLN A 10 10.17 -3.20 -24.26
N GLY A 11 11.09 -2.25 -24.53
CA GLY A 11 12.52 -2.54 -24.61
C GLY A 11 13.11 -3.03 -23.30
N CYS A 12 12.65 -2.51 -22.14
CA CYS A 12 13.06 -2.99 -20.81
C CYS A 12 12.64 -4.44 -20.53
N LEU A 13 11.60 -4.92 -21.23
CA LEU A 13 11.12 -6.31 -21.12
C LEU A 13 11.76 -7.25 -22.14
N SER A 14 12.70 -6.76 -22.97
CA SER A 14 13.38 -7.56 -24.00
C SER A 14 14.26 -8.65 -23.36
N GLU A 15 14.28 -9.82 -23.97
CA GLU A 15 15.18 -10.90 -23.58
C GLU A 15 16.64 -10.59 -24.00
N GLU A 16 16.83 -9.73 -25.00
CA GLU A 16 18.14 -9.33 -25.49
C GLU A 16 18.80 -8.29 -24.55
N PRO A 17 19.96 -8.63 -23.93
CA PRO A 17 20.56 -7.79 -22.88
C PRO A 17 20.93 -6.38 -23.32
N ASN A 18 21.43 -6.21 -24.59
CA ASN A 18 21.83 -4.89 -25.09
C ASN A 18 20.61 -3.98 -25.31
N THR A 19 19.50 -4.55 -25.82
CA THR A 19 18.25 -3.82 -26.01
C THR A 19 17.69 -3.39 -24.66
N ARG A 20 17.67 -4.30 -23.66
CA ARG A 20 17.21 -3.98 -22.31
C ARG A 20 18.05 -2.88 -21.67
N MET A 21 19.38 -2.99 -21.71
CA MET A 21 20.29 -1.97 -21.15
C MET A 21 20.08 -0.59 -21.78
N ARG A 22 19.93 -0.52 -23.13
CA ARG A 22 19.66 0.75 -23.81
C ARG A 22 18.31 1.34 -23.40
N ALA A 23 17.29 0.50 -23.27
CA ALA A 23 15.96 0.92 -22.83
C ALA A 23 15.97 1.45 -21.38
N GLU A 24 16.67 0.78 -20.46
CA GLU A 24 16.84 1.24 -19.08
C GLU A 24 17.54 2.60 -18.99
N LEU A 25 18.56 2.84 -19.83
CA LEU A 25 19.23 4.15 -19.92
C LEU A 25 18.28 5.22 -20.49
N ALA A 26 17.51 4.89 -21.53
CA ALA A 26 16.53 5.80 -22.11
C ALA A 26 15.43 6.15 -21.11
N LEU A 27 14.96 5.16 -20.31
CA LEU A 27 13.95 5.39 -19.27
C LEU A 27 14.43 6.43 -18.25
N LYS A 28 15.66 6.32 -17.79
CA LYS A 28 16.28 7.31 -16.87
C LYS A 28 16.34 8.72 -17.46
N GLN A 29 16.55 8.84 -18.75
CA GLN A 29 16.54 10.14 -19.43
C GLN A 29 15.11 10.72 -19.49
N LEU A 30 14.11 9.88 -19.74
CA LEU A 30 12.70 10.30 -19.76
C LEU A 30 12.20 10.72 -18.38
N GLU A 31 12.71 10.14 -17.30
CA GLU A 31 12.39 10.53 -15.91
C GLU A 31 12.75 11.99 -15.58
N GLN A 32 13.64 12.62 -16.35
CA GLN A 32 13.98 14.03 -16.20
C GLN A 32 12.89 15.00 -16.71
N ASN A 33 11.78 14.46 -17.22
CA ASN A 33 10.64 15.25 -17.66
C ASN A 33 9.45 15.03 -16.72
N VAL A 34 8.85 16.10 -16.21
CA VAL A 34 7.68 16.04 -15.29
C VAL A 34 6.49 15.29 -15.88
N GLU A 35 6.33 15.33 -17.20
CA GLU A 35 5.28 14.62 -17.93
C GLU A 35 5.49 13.07 -17.95
N PHE A 36 6.63 12.59 -17.46
CA PHE A 36 6.88 11.16 -17.36
C PHE A 36 5.91 10.48 -16.41
N SER A 37 5.66 11.06 -15.24
CA SER A 37 4.83 10.44 -14.21
C SER A 37 3.36 10.25 -14.63
N PRO A 38 2.66 11.22 -15.24
CA PRO A 38 1.32 10.98 -15.76
C PRO A 38 1.31 10.05 -16.98
N ALA A 39 2.34 10.09 -17.84
CA ALA A 39 2.44 9.21 -19.01
C ALA A 39 2.59 7.74 -18.60
N ILE A 40 3.49 7.43 -17.66
CA ILE A 40 3.68 6.05 -17.20
C ILE A 40 2.47 5.53 -16.41
N ALA A 41 1.77 6.41 -15.66
CA ALA A 41 0.52 6.06 -14.99
C ALA A 41 -0.61 5.75 -16.01
N ASN A 42 -0.69 6.46 -17.14
CA ASN A 42 -1.61 6.14 -18.24
C ASN A 42 -1.34 4.76 -18.80
N ILE A 43 -0.07 4.43 -19.08
CA ILE A 43 0.31 3.11 -19.60
C ILE A 43 -0.08 1.99 -18.62
N ALA A 44 0.07 2.21 -17.32
CA ALA A 44 -0.35 1.23 -16.32
C ALA A 44 -1.87 0.97 -16.33
N LEU A 45 -2.68 1.97 -16.69
CA LEU A 45 -4.14 1.86 -16.85
C LEU A 45 -4.56 1.26 -18.20
N ALA A 46 -3.78 1.49 -19.27
CA ALA A 46 -4.14 1.13 -20.62
C ALA A 46 -4.23 -0.38 -20.80
N SER A 47 -5.45 -0.91 -21.02
CA SER A 47 -5.68 -2.36 -21.16
C SER A 47 -4.98 -2.95 -22.37
N GLU A 48 -4.86 -2.18 -23.45
CA GLU A 48 -4.17 -2.52 -24.71
C GLU A 48 -2.65 -2.68 -24.56
N ALA A 49 -2.05 -2.10 -23.53
CA ALA A 49 -0.61 -2.21 -23.29
C ALA A 49 -0.16 -3.63 -22.87
N GLY A 50 -1.11 -4.48 -22.51
CA GLY A 50 -0.86 -5.85 -22.06
C GLY A 50 -0.32 -5.92 -20.64
N PRO A 51 -0.50 -7.06 -19.94
CA PRO A 51 -0.27 -7.16 -18.50
C PRO A 51 1.20 -6.97 -18.10
N ALA A 52 2.17 -7.39 -18.88
CA ALA A 52 3.60 -7.27 -18.57
C ALA A 52 4.06 -5.80 -18.61
N VAL A 53 3.66 -5.04 -19.64
CA VAL A 53 4.01 -3.62 -19.77
C VAL A 53 3.31 -2.80 -18.68
N ARG A 54 2.03 -3.07 -18.41
CA ARG A 54 1.26 -2.42 -17.35
C ARG A 54 1.92 -2.63 -15.98
N GLN A 55 2.35 -3.86 -15.70
CA GLN A 55 3.06 -4.18 -14.44
C GLN A 55 4.41 -3.48 -14.38
N ALA A 56 5.18 -3.45 -15.47
CA ALA A 56 6.43 -2.72 -15.54
C ALA A 56 6.21 -1.22 -15.31
N ALA A 57 5.18 -0.64 -15.92
CA ALA A 57 4.83 0.77 -15.77
C ALA A 57 4.57 1.15 -14.31
N ILE A 58 3.72 0.42 -13.60
CA ILE A 58 3.41 0.76 -12.19
C ILE A 58 4.62 0.55 -11.26
N VAL A 59 5.47 -0.44 -11.52
CA VAL A 59 6.71 -0.66 -10.76
C VAL A 59 7.72 0.47 -11.00
N GLN A 60 7.87 0.92 -12.26
CA GLN A 60 8.75 2.05 -12.59
C GLN A 60 8.20 3.36 -12.03
N LEU A 61 6.88 3.57 -12.03
CA LEU A 61 6.25 4.72 -11.38
C LEU A 61 6.61 4.77 -9.88
N ARG A 62 6.55 3.63 -9.17
CA ARG A 62 6.97 3.58 -7.76
C ARG A 62 8.44 3.99 -7.59
N GLY A 63 9.32 3.52 -8.48
CA GLY A 63 10.73 3.93 -8.50
C GLY A 63 10.91 5.44 -8.72
N TYR A 64 10.17 6.00 -9.68
CA TYR A 64 10.14 7.43 -9.96
C TYR A 64 9.70 8.26 -8.75
N ILE A 65 8.62 7.83 -8.06
CA ILE A 65 8.15 8.49 -6.84
C ILE A 65 9.27 8.58 -5.79
N GLY A 66 10.02 7.50 -5.59
CA GLY A 66 11.14 7.52 -4.66
C GLY A 66 12.24 8.53 -5.03
N ARG A 67 12.46 8.79 -6.33
CA ARG A 67 13.56 9.63 -6.82
C ARG A 67 13.19 11.08 -7.12
N HIS A 68 11.94 11.34 -7.57
CA HIS A 68 11.57 12.63 -8.16
C HIS A 68 10.27 13.24 -7.61
N TRP A 69 9.67 12.64 -6.57
CA TRP A 69 8.38 13.12 -6.04
C TRP A 69 8.51 14.21 -4.98
N SER A 70 9.55 14.12 -4.15
CA SER A 70 9.78 15.06 -3.05
C SER A 70 11.27 15.20 -2.77
N ILE A 71 11.73 16.41 -2.51
CA ILE A 71 13.10 16.68 -2.05
C ILE A 71 13.39 16.05 -0.68
N GLY A 72 12.35 15.74 0.10
CA GLY A 72 12.46 15.04 1.37
C GLY A 72 12.71 13.53 1.25
N SER A 73 12.71 12.98 0.04
CA SER A 73 13.00 11.56 -0.16
C SER A 73 14.49 11.24 0.10
N ALA A 74 14.75 10.19 0.87
CA ALA A 74 16.12 9.69 1.08
C ALA A 74 16.80 9.19 -0.21
N LYS A 75 16.00 8.95 -1.27
CA LYS A 75 16.47 8.50 -2.58
C LYS A 75 16.36 9.60 -3.65
N TYR A 76 16.13 10.85 -3.22
CA TYR A 76 15.94 11.94 -4.15
C TYR A 76 17.13 12.09 -5.10
N GLU A 77 16.84 12.11 -6.37
CA GLU A 77 17.79 12.44 -7.44
C GLU A 77 17.47 13.84 -7.97
N GLN A 78 18.49 14.65 -8.21
CA GLN A 78 18.32 16.00 -8.72
C GLN A 78 17.56 15.97 -10.06
N GLY A 79 16.46 16.71 -10.12
CA GLY A 79 15.59 16.80 -11.29
C GLY A 79 14.29 17.54 -10.99
N PRO A 80 13.44 17.72 -11.99
CA PRO A 80 12.16 18.41 -11.80
C PRO A 80 11.20 17.56 -10.98
N ILE A 81 10.52 18.21 -10.03
CA ILE A 81 9.46 17.62 -9.23
C ILE A 81 8.12 17.92 -9.89
N PRO A 82 7.20 16.95 -10.05
CA PRO A 82 5.86 17.21 -10.56
C PRO A 82 5.13 18.23 -9.68
N ASP A 83 4.44 19.15 -10.32
CA ASP A 83 3.56 20.08 -9.62
C ASP A 83 2.33 19.35 -9.02
N GLN A 84 1.54 20.07 -8.25
CA GLN A 84 0.39 19.51 -7.56
C GLN A 84 -0.69 18.98 -8.51
N GLN A 85 -0.84 19.58 -9.68
CA GLN A 85 -1.80 19.13 -10.69
C GLN A 85 -1.39 17.76 -11.27
N LEU A 86 -0.11 17.60 -11.63
CA LEU A 86 0.43 16.33 -12.13
C LEU A 86 0.42 15.26 -11.05
N LYS A 87 0.77 15.60 -9.80
CA LYS A 87 0.68 14.68 -8.67
C LYS A 87 -0.75 14.19 -8.46
N CYS A 88 -1.75 15.05 -8.51
CA CYS A 88 -3.16 14.69 -8.38
C CYS A 88 -3.58 13.69 -9.46
N GLN A 89 -3.25 13.93 -10.73
CA GLN A 89 -3.53 13.01 -11.82
C GLN A 89 -2.91 11.63 -11.60
N VAL A 90 -1.67 11.57 -11.12
CA VAL A 90 -0.97 10.30 -10.86
C VAL A 90 -1.62 9.56 -9.69
N ARG A 91 -2.01 10.26 -8.62
CA ARG A 91 -2.73 9.69 -7.46
C ARG A 91 -4.04 9.04 -7.88
N GLU A 92 -4.87 9.76 -8.65
CA GLU A 92 -6.16 9.26 -9.16
C GLU A 92 -5.99 8.00 -10.00
N LYS A 93 -5.02 7.99 -10.92
CA LYS A 93 -4.73 6.84 -11.77
C LYS A 93 -4.22 5.63 -10.98
N ALA A 94 -3.32 5.85 -10.03
CA ALA A 94 -2.82 4.79 -9.15
C ALA A 94 -3.95 4.23 -8.27
N PHE A 95 -4.84 5.09 -7.76
CA PHE A 95 -5.99 4.69 -6.96
C PHE A 95 -6.99 3.85 -7.79
N THR A 96 -7.24 4.22 -9.04
CA THR A 96 -8.07 3.43 -9.97
C THR A 96 -7.52 2.02 -10.16
N LEU A 97 -6.20 1.83 -10.15
CA LEU A 97 -5.59 0.50 -10.28
C LEU A 97 -5.83 -0.42 -9.07
N LEU A 98 -6.24 0.10 -7.90
CA LEU A 98 -6.65 -0.74 -6.77
C LEU A 98 -7.91 -1.56 -7.07
N THR A 99 -8.73 -1.14 -8.02
CA THR A 99 -9.95 -1.83 -8.45
C THR A 99 -9.74 -2.70 -9.69
N SER A 100 -8.49 -2.86 -10.17
CA SER A 100 -8.17 -3.69 -11.33
C SER A 100 -8.45 -5.17 -11.05
N ASP A 101 -8.95 -5.91 -12.04
CA ASP A 101 -9.14 -7.37 -11.95
C ASP A 101 -7.81 -8.12 -11.79
N ASN A 102 -6.70 -7.51 -12.20
CA ASN A 102 -5.37 -8.12 -12.12
C ASN A 102 -4.75 -7.91 -10.73
N ARG A 103 -4.63 -9.00 -9.94
CA ARG A 103 -4.05 -8.97 -8.60
C ARG A 103 -2.64 -8.35 -8.55
N LYS A 104 -1.77 -8.63 -9.53
CA LYS A 104 -0.41 -8.08 -9.56
C LYS A 104 -0.41 -6.56 -9.73
N LEU A 105 -1.34 -6.03 -10.54
CA LEU A 105 -1.50 -4.60 -10.69
C LEU A 105 -2.04 -3.96 -9.40
N ARG A 106 -3.05 -4.56 -8.75
CA ARG A 106 -3.56 -4.07 -7.45
C ARG A 106 -2.46 -3.99 -6.40
N THR A 107 -1.65 -5.05 -6.26
CA THR A 107 -0.55 -5.09 -5.28
C THR A 107 0.52 -4.03 -5.59
N ALA A 108 0.90 -3.89 -6.85
CA ALA A 108 1.88 -2.89 -7.26
C ALA A 108 1.35 -1.46 -7.09
N ALA A 109 0.07 -1.23 -7.38
CA ALA A 109 -0.61 0.05 -7.15
C ALA A 109 -0.65 0.40 -5.66
N ALA A 110 -0.99 -0.58 -4.79
CA ALA A 110 -1.00 -0.37 -3.35
C ALA A 110 0.36 0.10 -2.82
N ALA A 111 1.44 -0.57 -3.22
CA ALA A 111 2.79 -0.18 -2.86
C ALA A 111 3.20 1.21 -3.43
N THR A 112 2.67 1.57 -4.60
CA THR A 112 2.89 2.88 -5.23
C THR A 112 2.15 3.97 -4.46
N ILE A 113 0.90 3.73 -4.08
CA ILE A 113 0.08 4.64 -3.28
C ILE A 113 0.73 4.87 -1.92
N ALA A 114 1.15 3.81 -1.22
CA ALA A 114 1.86 3.95 0.05
C ALA A 114 3.15 4.80 -0.09
N SER A 115 3.86 4.67 -1.22
CA SER A 115 5.05 5.48 -1.50
C SER A 115 4.72 6.96 -1.72
N MET A 116 3.57 7.29 -2.34
CA MET A 116 3.10 8.68 -2.48
C MET A 116 2.58 9.22 -1.14
N ALA A 117 1.81 8.42 -0.40
CA ALA A 117 1.23 8.79 0.89
C ALA A 117 2.28 9.31 1.87
N ARG A 118 3.46 8.72 1.88
CA ARG A 118 4.61 9.12 2.70
C ARG A 118 4.96 10.60 2.59
N TYR A 119 4.78 11.20 1.40
CA TYR A 119 5.14 12.58 1.12
C TYR A 119 3.95 13.52 1.05
N ASP A 120 2.78 12.97 0.68
CA ASP A 120 1.63 13.77 0.31
C ASP A 120 0.54 13.79 1.39
N TRP A 121 0.47 12.77 2.24
CA TRP A 121 -0.53 12.73 3.30
C TRP A 121 0.05 13.31 4.61
N PRO A 122 -0.75 14.04 5.40
CA PRO A 122 -2.15 14.42 5.14
C PRO A 122 -2.32 15.67 4.29
N ASP A 123 -1.28 16.49 4.10
CA ASP A 123 -1.38 17.87 3.63
C ASP A 123 -1.81 18.00 2.16
N GLU A 124 -1.17 17.23 1.29
CA GLU A 124 -1.43 17.29 -0.16
C GLU A 124 -2.47 16.25 -0.62
N TRP A 125 -2.75 15.23 0.20
CA TRP A 125 -3.72 14.16 -0.11
C TRP A 125 -4.59 13.78 1.09
N PRO A 126 -5.34 14.72 1.69
CA PRO A 126 -6.10 14.47 2.92
C PRO A 126 -7.18 13.40 2.78
N GLN A 127 -7.71 13.18 1.57
CA GLN A 127 -8.80 12.22 1.32
C GLN A 127 -8.33 10.75 1.29
N LEU A 128 -7.02 10.47 1.20
CA LEU A 128 -6.50 9.12 1.04
C LEU A 128 -7.04 8.16 2.11
N PHE A 129 -6.98 8.55 3.38
CA PHE A 129 -7.39 7.69 4.48
C PHE A 129 -8.87 7.31 4.38
N SER A 130 -9.76 8.29 4.17
CA SER A 130 -11.20 8.04 4.03
C SER A 130 -11.52 7.17 2.80
N GLN A 131 -10.87 7.42 1.67
CA GLN A 131 -11.04 6.62 0.45
C GLN A 131 -10.63 5.15 0.68
N LEU A 132 -9.53 4.89 1.40
CA LEU A 132 -9.13 3.53 1.74
C LEU A 132 -10.12 2.85 2.70
N VAL A 133 -10.63 3.57 3.69
CA VAL A 133 -11.68 3.07 4.59
C VAL A 133 -12.96 2.74 3.82
N GLU A 134 -13.35 3.54 2.84
CA GLU A 134 -14.48 3.25 1.94
C GLU A 134 -14.28 1.93 1.18
N LEU A 135 -13.08 1.68 0.66
CA LEU A 135 -12.78 0.40 0.01
C LEU A 135 -12.89 -0.80 0.97
N LEU A 136 -12.55 -0.64 2.26
CA LEU A 136 -12.77 -1.69 3.26
C LEU A 136 -14.26 -1.99 3.48
N HIS A 137 -15.14 -1.02 3.21
CA HIS A 137 -16.59 -1.15 3.35
C HIS A 137 -17.32 -1.51 2.05
N SER A 138 -16.65 -1.55 0.92
CA SER A 138 -17.27 -1.74 -0.40
C SER A 138 -18.04 -3.06 -0.57
N GLY A 139 -17.81 -4.05 0.28
CA GLY A 139 -18.31 -5.42 0.13
C GLY A 139 -17.53 -6.25 -0.91
N ASP A 140 -16.63 -5.64 -1.64
CA ASP A 140 -15.76 -6.31 -2.60
C ASP A 140 -14.48 -6.79 -1.90
N ARG A 141 -14.26 -8.11 -1.94
CA ARG A 141 -13.12 -8.76 -1.27
C ARG A 141 -11.77 -8.32 -1.84
N ASP A 142 -11.70 -8.10 -3.13
CA ASP A 142 -10.50 -7.70 -3.84
C ASP A 142 -10.13 -6.24 -3.53
N GLN A 143 -11.12 -5.36 -3.46
CA GLN A 143 -10.93 -3.96 -3.08
C GLN A 143 -10.51 -3.85 -1.62
N ALA A 144 -11.17 -4.58 -0.72
CA ALA A 144 -10.79 -4.63 0.68
C ALA A 144 -9.35 -5.16 0.86
N HIS A 145 -8.96 -6.20 0.10
CA HIS A 145 -7.58 -6.70 0.11
C HIS A 145 -6.58 -5.65 -0.40
N ALA A 146 -6.90 -4.93 -1.47
CA ALA A 146 -6.05 -3.88 -2.02
C ALA A 146 -5.85 -2.72 -1.03
N ALA A 147 -6.92 -2.28 -0.36
CA ALA A 147 -6.83 -1.27 0.69
C ALA A 147 -5.98 -1.76 1.88
N MET A 148 -6.14 -3.02 2.30
CA MET A 148 -5.28 -3.62 3.32
C MET A 148 -3.81 -3.68 2.90
N CYS A 149 -3.51 -3.90 1.61
CA CYS A 149 -2.14 -3.81 1.11
C CYS A 149 -1.55 -2.40 1.27
N VAL A 150 -2.34 -1.34 1.03
CA VAL A 150 -1.89 0.04 1.25
C VAL A 150 -1.63 0.27 2.74
N PHE A 151 -2.57 -0.07 3.62
CA PHE A 151 -2.40 0.10 5.05
C PHE A 151 -1.20 -0.67 5.59
N GLY A 152 -0.98 -1.90 5.12
CA GLY A 152 0.14 -2.73 5.53
C GLY A 152 1.52 -2.19 5.16
N GLU A 153 1.62 -1.38 4.09
CA GLU A 153 2.87 -0.71 3.69
C GLU A 153 3.02 0.68 4.34
N TRP A 154 1.89 1.33 4.65
CA TRP A 154 1.86 2.74 5.06
C TRP A 154 1.83 2.94 6.57
N VAL A 155 1.04 2.16 7.32
CA VAL A 155 0.85 2.37 8.76
C VAL A 155 2.19 2.29 9.52
N ASN A 156 2.97 1.27 9.28
CA ASN A 156 4.25 1.07 9.95
C ASN A 156 5.28 2.16 9.64
N SER A 157 5.24 2.73 8.43
CA SER A 157 6.29 3.65 7.98
C SER A 157 6.00 5.12 8.30
N ASP A 158 4.72 5.53 8.37
CA ASP A 158 4.37 6.94 8.29
C ASP A 158 3.32 7.41 9.30
N LEU A 159 2.52 6.50 9.89
CA LEU A 159 1.64 6.87 10.98
C LEU A 159 2.42 7.01 12.30
N SER A 160 1.99 7.94 13.10
CA SER A 160 2.58 8.25 14.40
C SER A 160 1.49 8.58 15.42
N GLY A 161 1.87 8.81 16.66
CA GLY A 161 0.95 9.15 17.73
C GLY A 161 0.08 10.40 17.49
N GLN A 162 0.46 11.30 16.59
CA GLN A 162 -0.38 12.44 16.21
C GLN A 162 -1.59 12.04 15.33
N HIS A 163 -1.63 10.81 14.83
CA HIS A 163 -2.69 10.28 13.97
C HIS A 163 -3.64 9.33 14.72
N MET A 164 -3.85 9.57 16.02
CA MET A 164 -4.67 8.69 16.88
C MET A 164 -6.14 8.61 16.45
N GLU A 165 -6.69 9.66 15.87
CA GLU A 165 -8.06 9.65 15.34
C GLU A 165 -8.18 8.64 14.18
N GLN A 166 -7.20 8.64 13.28
CA GLN A 166 -7.15 7.72 12.16
C GLN A 166 -6.94 6.27 12.64
N ILE A 167 -6.05 6.06 13.61
CA ILE A 167 -5.85 4.75 14.24
C ILE A 167 -7.15 4.28 14.89
N GLY A 168 -7.82 5.14 15.66
CA GLY A 168 -9.11 4.84 16.30
C GLY A 168 -10.21 4.46 15.29
N THR A 169 -10.23 5.10 14.13
CA THR A 169 -11.17 4.78 13.03
C THR A 169 -10.81 3.45 12.36
N LEU A 170 -9.53 3.13 12.22
CA LEU A 170 -9.04 1.95 11.53
C LEU A 170 -9.24 0.67 12.37
N LEU A 171 -8.96 0.71 13.66
CA LEU A 171 -8.98 -0.47 14.55
C LEU A 171 -10.27 -1.31 14.49
N PRO A 172 -11.48 -0.73 14.51
CA PRO A 172 -12.73 -1.50 14.38
C PRO A 172 -12.85 -2.20 13.03
N GLN A 173 -12.33 -1.61 11.96
CA GLN A 173 -12.35 -2.20 10.61
C GLN A 173 -11.40 -3.38 10.52
N LEU A 174 -10.20 -3.26 11.08
CA LEU A 174 -9.24 -4.36 11.16
C LEU A 174 -9.84 -5.55 11.92
N LYS A 175 -10.47 -5.29 13.07
CA LYS A 175 -11.13 -6.33 13.88
C LYS A 175 -12.24 -7.02 13.09
N ARG A 176 -13.12 -6.26 12.42
CA ARG A 176 -14.18 -6.79 11.56
C ARG A 176 -13.61 -7.72 10.49
N ILE A 177 -12.56 -7.30 9.79
CA ILE A 177 -11.90 -8.11 8.75
C ILE A 177 -11.29 -9.39 9.37
N PHE A 178 -10.61 -9.27 10.50
CA PHE A 178 -9.97 -10.40 11.18
C PHE A 178 -10.95 -11.50 11.56
N VAL A 179 -12.09 -11.13 12.15
CA VAL A 179 -13.05 -12.13 12.66
C VAL A 179 -13.95 -12.72 11.56
N SER A 180 -14.09 -12.07 10.41
CA SER A 180 -15.01 -12.48 9.34
C SER A 180 -14.37 -13.50 8.38
N SER A 181 -14.23 -14.76 8.83
CA SER A 181 -13.57 -15.80 8.05
C SER A 181 -14.34 -16.24 6.79
N GLY A 182 -15.65 -15.98 6.72
CA GLY A 182 -16.48 -16.24 5.53
C GLY A 182 -16.34 -15.17 4.44
N ASP A 183 -16.03 -13.94 4.83
CA ASP A 183 -16.05 -12.78 3.93
C ASP A 183 -14.67 -12.41 3.40
N TYR A 184 -13.59 -12.68 4.15
CA TYR A 184 -12.24 -12.29 3.79
C TYR A 184 -11.29 -13.48 3.72
N SER A 185 -10.35 -13.43 2.77
CA SER A 185 -9.31 -14.44 2.64
C SER A 185 -8.39 -14.48 3.87
N ILE A 186 -7.73 -15.60 4.07
CA ILE A 186 -6.74 -15.76 5.13
C ILE A 186 -5.62 -14.69 5.02
N GLU A 187 -5.23 -14.34 3.81
CA GLU A 187 -4.22 -13.32 3.53
C GLU A 187 -4.68 -11.93 4.01
N THR A 188 -5.92 -11.53 3.66
CA THR A 188 -6.48 -10.23 4.08
C THR A 188 -6.62 -10.16 5.60
N ARG A 189 -7.07 -11.23 6.23
CA ARG A 189 -7.19 -11.35 7.69
C ARG A 189 -5.82 -11.29 8.38
N THR A 190 -4.81 -11.95 7.79
CA THR A 190 -3.42 -11.89 8.27
C THR A 190 -2.88 -10.45 8.24
N MET A 191 -3.16 -9.72 7.16
CA MET A 191 -2.77 -8.31 7.05
C MET A 191 -3.48 -7.44 8.09
N ALA A 192 -4.76 -7.71 8.38
CA ALA A 192 -5.51 -6.97 9.39
C ALA A 192 -4.88 -7.12 10.79
N VAL A 193 -4.45 -8.33 11.16
CA VAL A 193 -3.74 -8.57 12.43
C VAL A 193 -2.37 -7.89 12.45
N ARG A 194 -1.62 -7.94 11.34
CA ARG A 194 -0.32 -7.26 11.25
C ARG A 194 -0.47 -5.76 11.41
N VAL A 195 -1.39 -5.12 10.68
CA VAL A 195 -1.64 -3.68 10.80
C VAL A 195 -2.14 -3.31 12.20
N PHE A 196 -2.92 -4.18 12.84
CA PHE A 196 -3.28 -4.01 14.25
C PHE A 196 -2.03 -3.97 15.14
N GLY A 197 -1.10 -4.92 14.97
CA GLY A 197 0.17 -4.94 15.71
C GLY A 197 0.96 -3.64 15.51
N ASP A 198 1.08 -3.16 14.26
CA ASP A 198 1.73 -1.88 13.94
C ASP A 198 1.04 -0.70 14.66
N CYS A 199 -0.30 -0.67 14.70
CA CYS A 199 -1.05 0.35 15.44
C CYS A 199 -0.78 0.29 16.96
N ILE A 200 -0.72 -0.91 17.55
CA ILE A 200 -0.40 -1.08 18.97
C ILE A 200 1.02 -0.63 19.27
N GLU A 201 1.98 -0.92 18.42
CA GLU A 201 3.35 -0.45 18.56
C GLU A 201 3.44 1.08 18.53
N ILE A 202 2.70 1.75 17.63
CA ILE A 202 2.61 3.21 17.60
C ILE A 202 2.05 3.74 18.93
N ILE A 203 0.96 3.15 19.43
CA ILE A 203 0.35 3.54 20.71
C ILE A 203 1.34 3.32 21.87
N ALA A 204 2.02 2.18 21.93
CA ALA A 204 2.99 1.85 22.95
C ALA A 204 4.18 2.83 22.95
N ASN A 205 4.66 3.22 21.77
CA ASN A 205 5.76 4.19 21.64
C ASN A 205 5.41 5.61 22.13
N MET A 206 4.11 5.93 22.21
CA MET A 206 3.65 7.18 22.83
C MET A 206 3.86 7.21 24.35
N SER A 207 4.01 6.06 25.01
CA SER A 207 4.17 5.95 26.46
C SER A 207 5.39 6.73 26.99
N SER A 208 6.41 6.90 26.16
CA SER A 208 7.58 7.72 26.50
C SER A 208 7.29 9.22 26.63
N VAL A 209 6.16 9.69 26.05
CA VAL A 209 5.77 11.10 25.99
C VAL A 209 4.49 11.38 26.79
N GLN A 210 3.56 10.41 26.87
CA GLN A 210 2.24 10.54 27.48
C GLN A 210 1.79 9.24 28.15
N ASN A 211 2.42 8.88 29.29
CA ASN A 211 2.11 7.65 30.04
C ASN A 211 0.61 7.47 30.36
N ASP A 212 -0.08 8.54 30.73
CA ASP A 212 -1.51 8.50 31.09
C ASP A 212 -2.40 8.16 29.88
N PHE A 213 -1.99 8.58 28.67
CA PHE A 213 -2.75 8.29 27.45
C PHE A 213 -2.74 6.79 27.12
N VAL A 214 -1.56 6.18 27.16
CA VAL A 214 -1.42 4.74 26.89
C VAL A 214 -2.15 3.91 27.95
N ALA A 215 -2.01 4.25 29.22
CA ALA A 215 -2.69 3.56 30.31
C ALA A 215 -4.22 3.62 30.19
N THR A 216 -4.76 4.67 29.59
CA THR A 216 -6.19 4.85 29.40
C THR A 216 -6.73 4.16 28.14
N HIS A 217 -6.00 4.21 27.04
CA HIS A 217 -6.53 3.80 25.72
C HIS A 217 -6.10 2.40 25.26
N ALA A 218 -4.91 1.94 25.66
CA ALA A 218 -4.43 0.63 25.23
C ALA A 218 -5.21 -0.55 25.83
N PRO A 219 -5.55 -0.58 27.14
CA PRO A 219 -6.23 -1.72 27.72
C PRO A 219 -7.58 -2.05 27.07
N PRO A 220 -8.51 -1.11 26.81
CA PRO A 220 -9.76 -1.42 26.14
C PRO A 220 -9.57 -2.02 24.74
N ILE A 221 -8.59 -1.50 23.99
CA ILE A 221 -8.27 -2.00 22.65
C ILE A 221 -7.76 -3.44 22.74
N LEU A 222 -6.83 -3.72 23.64
CA LEU A 222 -6.28 -5.06 23.84
C LEU A 222 -7.34 -6.04 24.32
N GLU A 223 -8.19 -5.68 25.27
CA GLU A 223 -9.30 -6.51 25.74
C GLU A 223 -10.22 -6.94 24.59
N GLU A 224 -10.51 -6.04 23.67
CA GLU A 224 -11.33 -6.36 22.50
C GLU A 224 -10.68 -7.36 21.54
N TRP A 225 -9.36 -7.38 21.44
CA TRP A 225 -8.62 -8.19 20.48
C TRP A 225 -8.16 -9.53 21.05
N ILE A 226 -7.91 -9.63 22.36
CA ILE A 226 -7.44 -10.86 23.02
C ILE A 226 -8.37 -12.04 22.77
N SER A 227 -9.69 -11.87 22.92
CA SER A 227 -10.64 -12.95 22.76
C SER A 227 -10.65 -13.57 21.35
N PRO A 228 -10.77 -12.78 20.25
CA PRO A 228 -10.69 -13.35 18.90
C PRO A 228 -9.30 -13.91 18.54
N ILE A 229 -8.22 -13.36 19.08
CA ILE A 229 -6.87 -13.90 18.89
C ILE A 229 -6.77 -15.28 19.54
N LEU A 230 -7.17 -15.43 20.81
CA LEU A 230 -7.17 -16.71 21.50
C LEU A 230 -8.09 -17.73 20.84
N ALA A 231 -9.27 -17.32 20.35
CA ALA A 231 -10.16 -18.19 19.59
C ALA A 231 -9.51 -18.71 18.31
N THR A 232 -8.70 -17.89 17.63
CA THR A 232 -7.93 -18.30 16.43
C THR A 232 -6.87 -19.35 16.77
N PHE A 233 -6.20 -19.22 17.93
CA PHE A 233 -5.26 -20.23 18.39
C PHE A 233 -5.91 -21.56 18.77
N GLY A 234 -7.11 -21.55 19.35
CA GLY A 234 -7.85 -22.74 19.73
C GLY A 234 -8.32 -23.59 18.55
N GLN A 235 -8.30 -23.05 17.34
CA GLN A 235 -8.66 -23.80 16.13
C GLN A 235 -7.51 -24.73 15.70
N PRO A 236 -7.80 -25.94 15.17
CA PRO A 236 -6.78 -26.79 14.56
C PRO A 236 -6.03 -26.06 13.45
N VAL A 237 -4.73 -26.36 13.31
CA VAL A 237 -3.93 -25.80 12.23
C VAL A 237 -4.37 -26.39 10.88
N SER A 238 -4.78 -25.54 9.95
CA SER A 238 -5.00 -25.94 8.57
C SER A 238 -3.69 -25.88 7.81
N THR A 239 -3.26 -27.02 7.25
CA THR A 239 -2.02 -27.15 6.46
C THR A 239 -2.27 -27.37 4.97
N GLU A 240 -3.54 -27.39 4.52
CA GLU A 240 -3.89 -27.70 3.15
C GLU A 240 -3.79 -26.49 2.23
N GLY A 241 -2.77 -26.49 1.37
CA GLY A 241 -2.62 -25.60 0.22
C GLY A 241 -2.58 -24.11 0.54
N SER A 242 -3.23 -23.31 -0.28
CA SER A 242 -3.35 -21.83 -0.11
C SER A 242 -4.24 -21.41 1.06
N ALA A 243 -4.89 -22.37 1.74
CA ALA A 243 -5.76 -22.15 2.89
C ALA A 243 -5.04 -22.29 4.24
N SER A 244 -3.70 -22.44 4.25
CA SER A 244 -2.94 -22.54 5.50
C SER A 244 -3.15 -21.30 6.39
N ASP A 245 -3.56 -21.52 7.64
CA ASP A 245 -3.77 -20.48 8.65
C ASP A 245 -2.50 -20.18 9.48
N ILE A 246 -1.39 -20.82 9.17
CA ILE A 246 -0.11 -20.62 9.86
C ILE A 246 0.33 -19.16 9.83
N PRO A 247 0.31 -18.42 8.68
CA PRO A 247 0.69 -17.01 8.65
C PRO A 247 -0.18 -16.15 9.58
N LEU A 248 -1.50 -16.41 9.62
CA LEU A 248 -2.41 -15.70 10.50
C LEU A 248 -2.07 -15.92 11.97
N LYS A 249 -1.82 -17.17 12.37
CA LYS A 249 -1.44 -17.52 13.75
C LYS A 249 -0.09 -16.90 14.14
N ILE A 250 0.86 -16.84 13.23
CA ILE A 250 2.15 -16.16 13.45
C ILE A 250 1.93 -14.67 13.73
N GLU A 251 1.13 -13.98 12.93
CA GLU A 251 0.84 -12.55 13.17
C GLU A 251 0.06 -12.35 14.48
N CYS A 252 -0.84 -13.25 14.84
CA CYS A 252 -1.50 -13.22 16.14
C CYS A 252 -0.51 -13.32 17.33
N ILE A 253 0.56 -14.13 17.21
CA ILE A 253 1.61 -14.21 18.24
C ILE A 253 2.40 -12.90 18.35
N LYS A 254 2.69 -12.26 17.22
CA LYS A 254 3.45 -11.01 17.20
C LYS A 254 2.67 -9.82 17.75
N ALA A 255 1.35 -9.87 17.65
CA ALA A 255 0.45 -8.79 18.05
C ALA A 255 0.08 -8.80 19.56
N ILE A 256 0.52 -9.82 20.32
CA ILE A 256 0.36 -9.96 21.77
C ILE A 256 1.68 -9.61 22.47
#